data_3219aebb4f5f28801488d2722ed50dae
#
_entry.id   3219aebb4f5f28801488d2722ed50dae
#
_cell.length_a   1.000
_cell.length_b   1.000
_cell.length_c   1.000
_cell.angle_alpha   90.00
_cell.angle_beta   90.00
_cell.angle_gamma   90.00
#
_symmetry.space_group_name_H-M   'P 1'
#
loop_
_entity.id
_entity.type
_entity.pdbx_description
1 polymer ?
#
loop_
_entity_poly.entity_id
_entity_poly.type
_entity_poly.pdbx_seq_one_letter_code
_entity_poly.pdbx_strand_id
1 'polypeptide(L)'
;MEKNEPTQSKYDAALAKYNTQLDDAEIAAQAARIIAEKVPANNTPEVKKFLFNCIDLTTLKSEDSDESVMKFTQKVNKFDEEFPDLKNVAAICVYPNFAEVVKDTLEVEDVKIACVSAGFPSSQTFIEVKVAETAMALMEGADEIDIVISVGKFLAGDYEGMCEEIQELKATCKEHHMKVILETGALKTVSNIKKASILSMYSGADFIKTSTGKQQPAATPEAALVMCQAIKEYHELTGIKVGFKPAGGINCVNDALIYYTIVKEVLGEEWLNNQLFRLGTSRLANLLLSDIKGEEIKFF
;
A
#
# COMPACT_ATOMS: atom_id res chain seq x y z
N MET A 1 47.00 17.39 -2.84
CA MET A 1 45.60 17.31 -2.41
C MET A 1 44.88 16.47 -3.44
N GLU A 2 44.83 15.17 -3.21
CA GLU A 2 43.97 14.29 -4.00
C GLU A 2 42.55 14.67 -3.74
N LYS A 3 41.82 15.06 -4.79
CA LYS A 3 40.38 15.20 -4.75
C LYS A 3 39.82 13.78 -4.59
N ASN A 4 39.42 13.41 -3.37
CA ASN A 4 38.58 12.25 -3.18
C ASN A 4 37.31 12.49 -4.03
N GLU A 5 37.17 11.75 -5.12
CA GLU A 5 35.86 11.64 -5.81
C GLU A 5 34.85 11.16 -4.77
N PRO A 6 33.68 11.78 -4.68
CA PRO A 6 32.65 11.31 -3.76
C PRO A 6 32.35 9.85 -4.10
N THR A 7 32.58 8.95 -3.17
CA THR A 7 32.24 7.53 -3.32
C THR A 7 30.74 7.48 -3.56
N GLN A 8 30.32 7.00 -4.73
CA GLN A 8 28.91 6.84 -5.09
C GLN A 8 28.24 5.98 -4.03
N SER A 9 27.15 6.47 -3.43
CA SER A 9 26.44 5.71 -2.40
C SER A 9 25.83 4.43 -3.01
N LYS A 10 25.63 3.38 -2.18
CA LYS A 10 24.97 2.14 -2.65
C LYS A 10 23.57 2.41 -3.23
N TYR A 11 22.92 3.48 -2.78
CA TYR A 11 21.60 3.91 -3.24
C TYR A 11 21.64 4.62 -4.60
N ASP A 12 22.66 5.47 -4.82
CA ASP A 12 22.90 6.06 -6.14
C ASP A 12 23.25 4.99 -7.17
N ALA A 13 24.05 4.00 -6.77
CA ALA A 13 24.37 2.85 -7.62
C ALA A 13 23.13 1.98 -7.92
N ALA A 14 22.18 1.86 -6.98
CA ALA A 14 20.90 1.19 -7.21
C ALA A 14 20.05 1.98 -8.21
N LEU A 15 19.88 3.28 -8.00
CA LEU A 15 19.11 4.14 -8.90
C LEU A 15 19.66 4.21 -10.32
N ALA A 16 20.98 4.14 -10.48
CA ALA A 16 21.65 4.17 -11.78
C ALA A 16 21.31 2.98 -12.70
N LYS A 17 20.73 1.91 -12.15
CA LYS A 17 20.27 0.74 -12.92
C LYS A 17 18.93 0.96 -13.61
N TYR A 18 18.23 2.06 -13.31
CA TYR A 18 16.86 2.33 -13.76
C TYR A 18 16.77 3.65 -14.51
N ASN A 19 15.83 3.74 -15.44
CA ASN A 19 15.44 5.05 -15.96
C ASN A 19 14.55 5.76 -14.92
N THR A 20 15.13 6.69 -14.20
CA THR A 20 14.43 7.50 -13.19
C THR A 20 14.09 8.90 -13.67
N GLN A 21 14.42 9.26 -14.91
CA GLN A 21 14.06 10.53 -15.53
C GLN A 21 12.84 10.29 -16.44
N LEU A 22 11.66 10.56 -15.91
CA LEU A 22 10.38 10.33 -16.56
C LEU A 22 9.69 11.67 -16.84
N ASP A 23 8.93 11.72 -17.94
CA ASP A 23 8.09 12.85 -18.29
C ASP A 23 6.68 12.66 -17.71
N ASP A 24 6.19 13.60 -16.90
CA ASP A 24 4.89 13.53 -16.25
C ASP A 24 3.74 13.48 -17.28
N ALA A 25 3.85 14.21 -18.41
CA ALA A 25 2.81 14.24 -19.43
C ALA A 25 2.76 12.92 -20.23
N GLU A 26 3.92 12.31 -20.47
CA GLU A 26 3.99 11.00 -21.14
C GLU A 26 3.36 9.90 -20.27
N ILE A 27 3.67 9.88 -18.99
CA ILE A 27 3.08 8.93 -18.04
C ILE A 27 1.57 9.13 -17.93
N ALA A 28 1.09 10.39 -17.85
CA ALA A 28 -0.34 10.68 -17.83
C ALA A 28 -1.05 10.19 -19.10
N ALA A 29 -0.45 10.40 -20.26
CA ALA A 29 -1.01 9.94 -21.53
C ALA A 29 -1.05 8.39 -21.60
N GLN A 30 -0.01 7.73 -21.09
CA GLN A 30 0.05 6.26 -21.04
C GLN A 30 -1.03 5.71 -20.09
N ALA A 31 -1.18 6.28 -18.89
CA ALA A 31 -2.23 5.89 -17.93
C ALA A 31 -3.63 6.08 -18.54
N ALA A 32 -3.90 7.24 -19.14
CA ALA A 32 -5.17 7.54 -19.79
C ALA A 32 -5.51 6.54 -20.91
N ARG A 33 -4.52 6.15 -21.72
CA ARG A 33 -4.70 5.13 -22.76
C ARG A 33 -5.06 3.77 -22.18
N ILE A 34 -4.33 3.29 -21.16
CA ILE A 34 -4.62 2.01 -20.49
C ILE A 34 -6.06 2.04 -19.94
N ILE A 35 -6.46 3.13 -19.28
CA ILE A 35 -7.80 3.28 -18.73
C ILE A 35 -8.86 3.18 -19.82
N ALA A 36 -8.72 3.96 -20.88
CA ALA A 36 -9.72 4.01 -21.96
C ALA A 36 -9.87 2.67 -22.70
N GLU A 37 -8.75 1.99 -22.96
CA GLU A 37 -8.73 0.79 -23.78
C GLU A 37 -9.02 -0.50 -23.01
N LYS A 38 -8.65 -0.57 -21.71
CA LYS A 38 -8.58 -1.83 -20.98
C LYS A 38 -9.57 -1.95 -19.80
N VAL A 39 -9.91 -0.85 -19.13
CA VAL A 39 -10.82 -0.89 -17.98
C VAL A 39 -12.20 -1.45 -18.33
N PRO A 40 -12.83 -1.11 -19.47
CA PRO A 40 -14.15 -1.64 -19.79
C PRO A 40 -14.20 -3.17 -19.87
N ALA A 41 -13.14 -3.80 -20.38
CA ALA A 41 -13.06 -5.26 -20.48
C ALA A 41 -12.86 -5.97 -19.12
N ASN A 42 -12.35 -5.25 -18.12
CA ASN A 42 -12.13 -5.77 -16.77
C ASN A 42 -13.33 -5.51 -15.81
N ASN A 43 -14.38 -4.84 -16.27
CA ASN A 43 -15.56 -4.59 -15.48
C ASN A 43 -16.49 -5.82 -15.45
N THR A 44 -16.07 -6.88 -14.78
CA THR A 44 -16.82 -8.14 -14.63
C THR A 44 -17.12 -8.47 -13.18
N PRO A 45 -18.14 -9.29 -12.89
CA PRO A 45 -18.44 -9.75 -11.54
C PRO A 45 -17.25 -10.43 -10.86
N GLU A 46 -16.48 -11.24 -11.59
CA GLU A 46 -15.32 -11.98 -11.08
C GLU A 46 -14.22 -11.03 -10.64
N VAL A 47 -13.92 -10.00 -11.42
CA VAL A 47 -12.94 -8.97 -11.07
C VAL A 47 -13.39 -8.19 -9.83
N LYS A 48 -14.68 -7.85 -9.72
CA LYS A 48 -15.22 -7.16 -8.54
C LYS A 48 -15.14 -8.01 -7.27
N LYS A 49 -15.44 -9.31 -7.37
CA LYS A 49 -15.27 -10.27 -6.26
C LYS A 49 -13.80 -10.37 -5.84
N PHE A 50 -12.90 -10.43 -6.81
CA PHE A 50 -11.46 -10.43 -6.57
C PHE A 50 -11.00 -9.12 -5.89
N LEU A 51 -11.45 -7.96 -6.37
CA LEU A 51 -11.13 -6.65 -5.79
C LEU A 51 -11.60 -6.54 -4.34
N PHE A 52 -12.78 -7.10 -4.02
CA PHE A 52 -13.28 -7.13 -2.66
C PHE A 52 -12.33 -7.93 -1.73
N ASN A 53 -11.87 -9.09 -2.17
CA ASN A 53 -10.90 -9.91 -1.42
C ASN A 53 -9.49 -9.28 -1.31
N CYS A 54 -9.21 -8.22 -2.07
CA CYS A 54 -7.96 -7.45 -1.97
C CYS A 54 -8.05 -6.23 -1.05
N ILE A 55 -9.18 -5.98 -0.39
CA ILE A 55 -9.35 -4.82 0.47
C ILE A 55 -8.59 -4.99 1.79
N ASP A 56 -7.76 -4.00 2.13
CA ASP A 56 -7.37 -3.70 3.51
C ASP A 56 -8.44 -2.75 4.06
N LEU A 57 -9.42 -3.32 4.77
CA LEU A 57 -10.55 -2.59 5.32
C LEU A 57 -10.08 -1.69 6.47
N THR A 58 -10.10 -0.37 6.24
CA THR A 58 -9.32 0.58 7.02
C THR A 58 -10.22 1.47 7.89
N THR A 59 -9.89 1.58 9.18
CA THR A 59 -10.36 2.67 10.03
C THR A 59 -9.16 3.32 10.71
N LEU A 60 -8.96 4.62 10.42
CA LEU A 60 -7.88 5.44 10.93
C LEU A 60 -8.43 6.83 11.29
N LYS A 61 -9.52 6.86 12.02
CA LYS A 61 -10.18 8.08 12.47
C LYS A 61 -9.62 8.50 13.82
N SER A 62 -9.60 9.80 14.09
CA SER A 62 -9.17 10.32 15.40
C SER A 62 -10.12 9.92 16.53
N GLU A 63 -11.36 9.60 16.20
CA GLU A 63 -12.42 9.18 17.11
C GLU A 63 -12.55 7.66 17.26
N ASP A 64 -11.66 6.87 16.63
CA ASP A 64 -11.66 5.41 16.83
C ASP A 64 -11.39 5.07 18.30
N SER A 65 -12.12 4.09 18.82
CA SER A 65 -12.03 3.58 20.17
C SER A 65 -12.09 2.05 20.16
N ASP A 66 -11.72 1.41 21.27
CA ASP A 66 -11.78 -0.05 21.41
C ASP A 66 -13.16 -0.58 21.02
N GLU A 67 -14.24 0.07 21.51
CA GLU A 67 -15.61 -0.32 21.18
C GLU A 67 -15.92 -0.19 19.69
N SER A 68 -15.48 0.90 19.04
CA SER A 68 -15.74 1.10 17.61
C SER A 68 -14.96 0.12 16.75
N VAL A 69 -13.72 -0.17 17.10
CA VAL A 69 -12.86 -1.14 16.40
C VAL A 69 -13.35 -2.57 16.63
N MET A 70 -13.76 -2.93 17.85
CA MET A 70 -14.38 -4.22 18.13
C MET A 70 -15.64 -4.43 17.28
N LYS A 71 -16.56 -3.45 17.24
CA LYS A 71 -17.78 -3.54 16.39
C LYS A 71 -17.44 -3.65 14.91
N PHE A 72 -16.41 -2.96 14.45
CA PHE A 72 -15.93 -3.02 13.08
C PHE A 72 -15.40 -4.43 12.75
N THR A 73 -14.61 -5.03 13.63
CA THR A 73 -14.08 -6.39 13.49
C THR A 73 -15.18 -7.45 13.52
N GLN A 74 -16.20 -7.29 14.41
CA GLN A 74 -17.35 -8.18 14.46
C GLN A 74 -18.14 -8.24 13.15
N LYS A 75 -18.17 -7.16 12.37
CA LYS A 75 -18.78 -7.17 11.03
C LYS A 75 -17.97 -8.06 10.08
N VAL A 76 -16.64 -8.03 10.17
CA VAL A 76 -15.76 -8.91 9.37
C VAL A 76 -16.01 -10.37 9.71
N ASN A 77 -16.21 -10.72 10.99
CA ASN A 77 -16.55 -12.08 11.41
C ASN A 77 -17.87 -12.58 10.82
N LYS A 78 -18.87 -11.71 10.76
CA LYS A 78 -20.21 -12.06 10.21
C LYS A 78 -20.27 -12.12 8.69
N PHE A 79 -19.23 -11.64 8.02
CA PHE A 79 -19.24 -11.51 6.56
C PHE A 79 -19.46 -12.85 5.85
N ASP A 80 -18.79 -13.90 6.27
CA ASP A 80 -18.84 -15.21 5.62
C ASP A 80 -20.22 -15.88 5.76
N GLU A 81 -20.95 -15.59 6.84
CA GLU A 81 -22.34 -16.03 7.02
C GLU A 81 -23.32 -15.25 6.14
N GLU A 82 -23.13 -13.94 6.03
CA GLU A 82 -24.01 -13.05 5.26
C GLU A 82 -23.76 -13.13 3.74
N PHE A 83 -22.53 -13.42 3.33
CA PHE A 83 -22.10 -13.47 1.94
C PHE A 83 -21.29 -14.73 1.61
N PRO A 84 -21.84 -15.95 1.75
CA PRO A 84 -21.10 -17.21 1.64
C PRO A 84 -20.53 -17.49 0.23
N ASP A 85 -20.95 -16.74 -0.78
CA ASP A 85 -20.46 -16.82 -2.16
C ASP A 85 -19.29 -15.86 -2.44
N LEU A 86 -18.83 -15.10 -1.44
CA LEU A 86 -17.72 -14.14 -1.53
C LEU A 86 -16.61 -14.51 -0.54
N LYS A 87 -15.37 -14.24 -0.93
CA LYS A 87 -14.26 -14.26 0.01
C LYS A 87 -14.22 -12.95 0.79
N ASN A 88 -13.86 -13.03 2.07
CA ASN A 88 -13.72 -11.88 2.96
C ASN A 88 -12.64 -10.89 2.49
N VAL A 89 -12.54 -9.74 3.14
CA VAL A 89 -11.47 -8.76 2.91
C VAL A 89 -10.09 -9.35 3.24
N ALA A 90 -9.02 -8.78 2.70
CA ALA A 90 -7.67 -9.28 2.93
C ALA A 90 -7.14 -8.97 4.33
N ALA A 91 -7.47 -7.79 4.85
CA ALA A 91 -7.02 -7.35 6.16
C ALA A 91 -7.95 -6.31 6.78
N ILE A 92 -7.87 -6.19 8.11
CA ILE A 92 -8.36 -5.03 8.86
C ILE A 92 -7.14 -4.14 9.12
N CYS A 93 -7.23 -2.84 8.79
CA CYS A 93 -6.13 -1.89 8.97
C CYS A 93 -6.52 -0.82 9.99
N VAL A 94 -5.74 -0.73 11.09
CA VAL A 94 -6.01 0.13 12.26
C VAL A 94 -4.76 0.85 12.74
N TYR A 95 -4.92 1.76 13.72
CA TYR A 95 -3.79 2.28 14.50
C TYR A 95 -3.18 1.17 15.40
N PRO A 96 -1.88 1.26 15.73
CA PRO A 96 -1.16 0.19 16.41
C PRO A 96 -1.72 -0.17 17.78
N ASN A 97 -2.27 0.80 18.50
CA ASN A 97 -2.89 0.59 19.81
C ASN A 97 -4.20 -0.22 19.79
N PHE A 98 -4.74 -0.52 18.62
CA PHE A 98 -5.93 -1.37 18.44
C PHE A 98 -5.60 -2.78 17.93
N ALA A 99 -4.31 -3.14 17.78
CA ALA A 99 -3.91 -4.46 17.31
C ALA A 99 -4.48 -5.58 18.19
N GLU A 100 -4.34 -5.47 19.51
CA GLU A 100 -4.88 -6.42 20.49
C GLU A 100 -6.40 -6.52 20.42
N VAL A 101 -7.11 -5.38 20.31
CA VAL A 101 -8.57 -5.37 20.18
C VAL A 101 -9.04 -6.15 18.95
N VAL A 102 -8.36 -5.96 17.80
CA VAL A 102 -8.67 -6.71 16.58
C VAL A 102 -8.34 -8.18 16.78
N LYS A 103 -7.18 -8.52 17.31
CA LYS A 103 -6.73 -9.90 17.56
C LYS A 103 -7.70 -10.66 18.45
N ASP A 104 -8.14 -10.05 19.55
CA ASP A 104 -9.04 -10.68 20.52
C ASP A 104 -10.48 -10.82 19.99
N THR A 105 -10.84 -10.03 18.98
CA THR A 105 -12.20 -10.01 18.42
C THR A 105 -12.29 -10.82 17.12
N LEU A 106 -11.22 -10.90 16.32
CA LEU A 106 -11.24 -11.53 14.99
C LEU A 106 -11.30 -13.06 15.10
N GLU A 107 -12.33 -13.66 14.51
CA GLU A 107 -12.59 -15.10 14.55
C GLU A 107 -12.28 -15.80 13.21
N VAL A 108 -12.18 -15.04 12.11
CA VAL A 108 -11.91 -15.55 10.77
C VAL A 108 -10.39 -15.67 10.49
N GLU A 109 -9.94 -16.80 9.97
CA GLU A 109 -8.50 -17.10 9.83
C GLU A 109 -7.83 -16.39 8.63
N ASP A 110 -8.58 -16.14 7.57
CA ASP A 110 -8.02 -15.64 6.29
C ASP A 110 -7.83 -14.11 6.25
N VAL A 111 -8.27 -13.38 7.28
CA VAL A 111 -8.15 -11.92 7.37
C VAL A 111 -6.97 -11.54 8.23
N LYS A 112 -6.06 -10.70 7.70
CA LYS A 112 -4.86 -10.25 8.41
C LYS A 112 -5.12 -9.01 9.25
N ILE A 113 -4.28 -8.81 10.27
CA ILE A 113 -4.26 -7.60 11.09
C ILE A 113 -3.13 -6.71 10.58
N ALA A 114 -3.48 -5.59 9.96
CA ALA A 114 -2.52 -4.60 9.49
C ALA A 114 -2.55 -3.38 10.41
N CYS A 115 -1.38 -2.88 10.80
CA CYS A 115 -1.28 -1.66 11.59
C CYS A 115 -0.44 -0.61 10.88
N VAL A 116 -0.92 0.64 10.87
CA VAL A 116 -0.03 1.76 10.56
C VAL A 116 0.93 1.98 11.71
N SER A 117 2.16 2.42 11.44
CA SER A 117 3.18 2.56 12.47
C SER A 117 4.26 3.57 12.06
N ALA A 118 5.32 3.66 12.86
CA ALA A 118 6.50 4.49 12.63
C ALA A 118 6.18 5.99 12.50
N GLY A 119 5.33 6.48 13.41
CA GLY A 119 4.93 7.88 13.43
C GLY A 119 3.96 8.26 12.30
N PHE A 120 3.12 7.33 11.87
CA PHE A 120 2.07 7.58 10.88
C PHE A 120 1.17 8.77 11.32
N PRO A 121 0.76 9.69 10.42
CA PRO A 121 0.99 9.69 8.97
C PRO A 121 2.24 10.44 8.49
N SER A 122 2.96 11.15 9.35
CA SER A 122 4.01 12.08 8.93
C SER A 122 5.42 11.50 8.94
N SER A 123 5.63 10.39 9.64
CA SER A 123 6.97 9.83 9.90
C SER A 123 7.94 10.78 10.63
N GLN A 124 7.43 11.86 11.22
CA GLN A 124 8.22 12.95 11.83
C GLN A 124 8.44 12.71 13.33
N THR A 125 9.20 11.67 13.65
CA THR A 125 9.60 11.34 15.03
C THR A 125 10.97 10.63 15.02
N PHE A 126 11.50 10.34 16.20
CA PHE A 126 12.78 9.66 16.38
C PHE A 126 12.69 8.20 15.93
N ILE A 127 13.80 7.67 15.38
CA ILE A 127 13.84 6.29 14.89
C ILE A 127 13.58 5.28 16.01
N GLU A 128 14.06 5.53 17.22
CA GLU A 128 13.83 4.67 18.39
C GLU A 128 12.34 4.58 18.74
N VAL A 129 11.60 5.67 18.58
CA VAL A 129 10.14 5.69 18.78
C VAL A 129 9.43 4.90 17.69
N LYS A 130 9.86 5.06 16.43
CA LYS A 130 9.31 4.30 15.29
C LYS A 130 9.51 2.79 15.48
N VAL A 131 10.71 2.37 15.91
CA VAL A 131 11.04 0.97 16.18
C VAL A 131 10.21 0.44 17.36
N ALA A 132 10.11 1.19 18.44
CA ALA A 132 9.32 0.80 19.61
C ALA A 132 7.83 0.62 19.25
N GLU A 133 7.23 1.58 18.54
CA GLU A 133 5.83 1.51 18.09
C GLU A 133 5.58 0.29 17.19
N THR A 134 6.49 0.05 16.23
CA THR A 134 6.40 -1.12 15.33
C THR A 134 6.52 -2.44 16.10
N ALA A 135 7.47 -2.55 17.03
CA ALA A 135 7.64 -3.73 17.85
C ALA A 135 6.41 -3.99 18.73
N MET A 136 5.84 -2.96 19.34
CA MET A 136 4.62 -3.07 20.15
C MET A 136 3.43 -3.54 19.30
N ALA A 137 3.20 -2.95 18.12
CA ALA A 137 2.12 -3.38 17.23
C ALA A 137 2.20 -4.88 16.90
N LEU A 138 3.40 -5.38 16.62
CA LEU A 138 3.64 -6.80 16.33
C LEU A 138 3.41 -7.68 17.59
N MET A 139 3.84 -7.24 18.76
CA MET A 139 3.62 -7.96 20.01
C MET A 139 2.13 -8.06 20.35
N GLU A 140 1.36 -7.03 20.07
CA GLU A 140 -0.10 -6.98 20.25
C GLU A 140 -0.87 -7.74 19.16
N GLY A 141 -0.19 -8.27 18.14
CA GLY A 141 -0.77 -9.22 17.19
C GLY A 141 -0.94 -8.73 15.77
N ALA A 142 -0.29 -7.63 15.37
CA ALA A 142 -0.27 -7.24 13.97
C ALA A 142 0.49 -8.29 13.11
N ASP A 143 -0.11 -8.69 11.98
CA ASP A 143 0.52 -9.53 10.97
C ASP A 143 1.34 -8.70 9.96
N GLU A 144 0.92 -7.47 9.72
CA GLU A 144 1.45 -6.59 8.67
C GLU A 144 1.60 -5.16 9.22
N ILE A 145 2.66 -4.48 8.80
CA ILE A 145 2.96 -3.10 9.24
C ILE A 145 3.03 -2.17 8.03
N ASP A 146 2.26 -1.07 8.08
CA ASP A 146 2.29 -0.01 7.08
C ASP A 146 3.05 1.21 7.63
N ILE A 147 4.26 1.49 7.13
CA ILE A 147 5.08 2.64 7.52
C ILE A 147 5.08 3.73 6.45
N VAL A 148 5.48 4.95 6.78
CA VAL A 148 5.65 6.05 5.82
C VAL A 148 7.13 6.39 5.69
N ILE A 149 7.62 6.63 4.47
CA ILE A 149 8.98 7.13 4.27
C ILE A 149 9.16 8.49 4.96
N SER A 150 10.38 8.83 5.35
CA SER A 150 10.75 10.19 5.74
C SER A 150 10.80 11.08 4.50
N VAL A 151 9.63 11.60 4.08
CA VAL A 151 9.44 12.40 2.86
C VAL A 151 10.40 13.59 2.83
N GLY A 152 10.60 14.26 3.97
CA GLY A 152 11.51 15.38 4.08
C GLY A 152 12.96 15.03 3.76
N LYS A 153 13.46 13.88 4.24
CA LYS A 153 14.80 13.36 3.89
C LYS A 153 14.89 13.07 2.39
N PHE A 154 13.90 12.37 1.82
CA PHE A 154 13.87 12.08 0.39
C PHE A 154 13.95 13.35 -0.45
N LEU A 155 13.11 14.35 -0.17
CA LEU A 155 13.07 15.60 -0.93
C LEU A 155 14.34 16.47 -0.74
N ALA A 156 15.04 16.32 0.38
CA ALA A 156 16.34 16.93 0.62
C ALA A 156 17.51 16.19 -0.07
N GLY A 157 17.25 15.03 -0.69
CA GLY A 157 18.28 14.18 -1.30
C GLY A 157 19.02 13.27 -0.31
N ASP A 158 18.60 13.23 0.96
CA ASP A 158 19.11 12.31 1.98
C ASP A 158 18.49 10.93 1.80
N TYR A 159 18.83 10.28 0.70
CA TYR A 159 18.35 8.93 0.38
C TYR A 159 18.87 7.88 1.36
N GLU A 160 20.11 8.06 1.83
CA GLU A 160 20.76 7.16 2.78
C GLU A 160 20.00 7.15 4.11
N GLY A 161 19.77 8.31 4.70
CA GLY A 161 19.03 8.42 5.97
C GLY A 161 17.59 7.93 5.88
N MET A 162 16.91 8.10 4.73
CA MET A 162 15.58 7.54 4.52
C MET A 162 15.63 6.00 4.43
N CYS A 163 16.57 5.45 3.67
CA CYS A 163 16.68 4.01 3.45
C CYS A 163 17.11 3.26 4.72
N GLU A 164 18.00 3.85 5.52
CA GLU A 164 18.42 3.27 6.80
C GLU A 164 17.24 3.15 7.78
N GLU A 165 16.37 4.15 7.85
CA GLU A 165 15.15 4.05 8.66
C GLU A 165 14.24 2.89 8.20
N ILE A 166 14.05 2.73 6.88
CA ILE A 166 13.23 1.63 6.32
C ILE A 166 13.87 0.27 6.65
N GLN A 167 15.21 0.14 6.53
CA GLN A 167 15.93 -1.09 6.83
C GLN A 167 15.81 -1.46 8.32
N GLU A 168 15.91 -0.49 9.22
CA GLU A 168 15.78 -0.72 10.66
C GLU A 168 14.36 -1.16 11.03
N LEU A 169 13.35 -0.55 10.43
CA LEU A 169 11.96 -0.95 10.60
C LEU A 169 11.68 -2.34 9.99
N LYS A 170 12.28 -2.67 8.83
CA LYS A 170 12.17 -4.04 8.27
C LYS A 170 12.84 -5.07 9.17
N ALA A 171 13.99 -4.76 9.74
CA ALA A 171 14.65 -5.64 10.71
C ALA A 171 13.77 -5.87 11.96
N THR A 172 13.02 -4.86 12.39
CA THR A 172 12.04 -4.98 13.48
C THR A 172 10.85 -5.86 13.09
N CYS A 173 10.39 -5.75 11.85
CA CYS A 173 9.26 -6.56 11.33
C CYS A 173 9.62 -8.04 11.14
N LYS A 174 10.91 -8.40 11.01
CA LYS A 174 11.36 -9.78 10.73
C LYS A 174 10.64 -10.38 9.53
N GLU A 175 9.93 -11.51 9.72
CA GLU A 175 9.11 -12.19 8.70
C GLU A 175 7.76 -11.53 8.42
N HIS A 176 7.31 -10.59 9.23
CA HIS A 176 6.06 -9.90 8.99
C HIS A 176 6.17 -8.96 7.78
N HIS A 177 5.09 -8.84 7.03
CA HIS A 177 5.06 -7.99 5.85
C HIS A 177 5.12 -6.51 6.24
N MET A 178 6.04 -5.80 5.63
CA MET A 178 6.16 -4.35 5.76
C MET A 178 5.75 -3.65 4.46
N LYS A 179 4.72 -2.80 4.54
CA LYS A 179 4.27 -1.99 3.42
C LYS A 179 4.78 -0.55 3.59
N VAL A 180 5.52 -0.07 2.62
CA VAL A 180 6.13 1.27 2.65
C VAL A 180 5.28 2.26 1.88
N ILE A 181 4.71 3.23 2.59
CA ILE A 181 3.92 4.33 2.03
C ILE A 181 4.88 5.39 1.52
N LEU A 182 4.79 5.69 0.23
CA LEU A 182 5.64 6.69 -0.42
C LEU A 182 5.12 8.13 -0.24
N GLU A 183 3.83 8.30 0.05
CA GLU A 183 3.12 9.58 0.07
C GLU A 183 3.27 10.32 -1.27
N THR A 184 2.82 9.67 -2.33
CA THR A 184 3.07 10.06 -3.73
C THR A 184 2.68 11.50 -4.05
N GLY A 185 1.62 12.02 -3.42
CA GLY A 185 1.23 13.41 -3.58
C GLY A 185 2.27 14.41 -3.08
N ALA A 186 3.03 14.06 -2.04
CA ALA A 186 4.11 14.90 -1.51
C ALA A 186 5.37 14.85 -2.40
N LEU A 187 5.56 13.77 -3.14
CA LEU A 187 6.71 13.59 -4.03
C LEU A 187 6.62 14.40 -5.33
N LYS A 188 5.43 14.83 -5.71
CA LYS A 188 5.09 15.80 -6.78
C LYS A 188 5.33 15.33 -8.22
N THR A 189 6.40 14.60 -8.53
CA THR A 189 6.75 14.18 -9.90
C THR A 189 6.81 12.66 -10.00
N VAL A 190 6.50 12.13 -11.16
CA VAL A 190 6.63 10.69 -11.46
C VAL A 190 8.06 10.18 -11.32
N SER A 191 9.05 11.04 -11.62
CA SER A 191 10.48 10.73 -11.40
C SER A 191 10.80 10.49 -9.92
N ASN A 192 10.28 11.33 -9.02
CA ASN A 192 10.45 11.14 -7.58
C ASN A 192 9.71 9.88 -7.08
N ILE A 193 8.50 9.62 -7.57
CA ILE A 193 7.75 8.40 -7.25
C ILE A 193 8.56 7.17 -7.67
N LYS A 194 9.15 7.16 -8.88
CA LYS A 194 10.01 6.08 -9.35
C LYS A 194 11.21 5.85 -8.44
N LYS A 195 11.94 6.93 -8.09
CA LYS A 195 13.11 6.85 -7.19
C LYS A 195 12.72 6.32 -5.81
N ALA A 196 11.68 6.87 -5.20
CA ALA A 196 11.21 6.43 -3.89
C ALA A 196 10.76 4.96 -3.89
N SER A 197 10.09 4.50 -4.97
CA SER A 197 9.72 3.09 -5.15
C SER A 197 10.93 2.18 -5.15
N ILE A 198 11.94 2.49 -5.98
CA ILE A 198 13.17 1.70 -6.09
C ILE A 198 13.91 1.66 -4.75
N LEU A 199 14.13 2.81 -4.12
CA LEU A 199 14.84 2.91 -2.85
C LEU A 199 14.14 2.12 -1.73
N SER A 200 12.80 2.21 -1.65
CA SER A 200 12.02 1.47 -0.66
C SER A 200 12.13 -0.05 -0.87
N MET A 201 12.07 -0.53 -2.11
CA MET A 201 12.23 -1.95 -2.42
C MET A 201 13.64 -2.46 -2.08
N TYR A 202 14.71 -1.70 -2.42
CA TYR A 202 16.07 -2.05 -2.02
C TYR A 202 16.31 -1.97 -0.51
N SER A 203 15.45 -1.28 0.22
CA SER A 203 15.50 -1.19 1.69
C SER A 203 14.66 -2.27 2.40
N GLY A 204 14.03 -3.19 1.64
CA GLY A 204 13.35 -4.36 2.19
C GLY A 204 11.82 -4.24 2.27
N ALA A 205 11.20 -3.31 1.54
CA ALA A 205 9.74 -3.25 1.43
C ALA A 205 9.18 -4.53 0.81
N ASP A 206 8.20 -5.17 1.46
CA ASP A 206 7.43 -6.28 0.88
C ASP A 206 6.29 -5.78 -0.01
N PHE A 207 5.81 -4.56 0.27
CA PHE A 207 4.87 -3.78 -0.53
C PHE A 207 5.32 -2.33 -0.63
N ILE A 208 5.01 -1.69 -1.75
CA ILE A 208 4.98 -0.23 -1.81
C ILE A 208 3.53 0.25 -1.92
N LYS A 209 3.21 1.28 -1.13
CA LYS A 209 1.86 1.84 -1.01
C LYS A 209 1.87 3.31 -1.43
N THR A 210 0.83 3.77 -2.11
CA THR A 210 0.81 5.14 -2.64
C THR A 210 0.78 6.19 -1.54
N SER A 211 -0.15 6.11 -0.60
CA SER A 211 -0.50 7.26 0.24
C SER A 211 -1.03 6.86 1.61
N THR A 212 -0.93 7.78 2.56
CA THR A 212 -1.55 7.65 3.89
C THR A 212 -3.07 7.82 3.87
N GLY A 213 -3.60 8.51 2.86
CA GLY A 213 -4.98 8.98 2.83
C GLY A 213 -5.24 10.24 3.67
N LYS A 214 -4.21 10.77 4.34
CA LYS A 214 -4.30 11.98 5.18
C LYS A 214 -3.84 13.25 4.44
N GLN A 215 -3.20 13.08 3.27
CA GLN A 215 -2.75 14.17 2.41
C GLN A 215 -3.31 14.00 1.00
N GLN A 216 -3.57 15.12 0.31
CA GLN A 216 -4.01 15.13 -1.09
C GLN A 216 -2.91 15.72 -2.01
N PRO A 217 -2.83 15.27 -3.26
CA PRO A 217 -3.56 14.12 -3.81
C PRO A 217 -3.12 12.81 -3.18
N ALA A 218 -4.04 11.83 -3.06
CA ALA A 218 -3.74 10.48 -2.59
C ALA A 218 -3.32 9.57 -3.76
N ALA A 219 -3.89 8.37 -3.91
CA ALA A 219 -3.59 7.50 -5.05
C ALA A 219 -4.05 8.14 -6.37
N THR A 220 -3.20 8.06 -7.39
CA THR A 220 -3.52 8.45 -8.78
C THR A 220 -3.12 7.34 -9.76
N PRO A 221 -3.76 7.27 -10.95
CA PRO A 221 -3.38 6.30 -11.97
C PRO A 221 -1.92 6.44 -12.44
N GLU A 222 -1.41 7.66 -12.53
CA GLU A 222 -0.03 7.95 -12.93
C GLU A 222 0.95 7.40 -11.89
N ALA A 223 0.69 7.66 -10.59
CA ALA A 223 1.51 7.12 -9.52
C ALA A 223 1.48 5.58 -9.53
N ALA A 224 0.30 4.97 -9.68
CA ALA A 224 0.14 3.53 -9.76
C ALA A 224 0.90 2.93 -10.95
N LEU A 225 0.82 3.56 -12.12
CA LEU A 225 1.55 3.12 -13.32
C LEU A 225 3.06 3.10 -13.08
N VAL A 226 3.62 4.20 -12.57
CA VAL A 226 5.06 4.32 -12.31
C VAL A 226 5.53 3.36 -11.22
N MET A 227 4.75 3.18 -10.15
CA MET A 227 5.06 2.22 -9.09
C MET A 227 5.04 0.79 -9.59
N CYS A 228 4.06 0.40 -10.41
CA CYS A 228 4.01 -0.92 -11.02
C CYS A 228 5.16 -1.14 -12.01
N GLN A 229 5.54 -0.13 -12.81
CA GLN A 229 6.74 -0.21 -13.66
C GLN A 229 8.02 -0.40 -12.83
N ALA A 230 8.15 0.31 -11.69
CA ALA A 230 9.28 0.13 -10.80
C ALA A 230 9.34 -1.28 -10.20
N ILE A 231 8.21 -1.83 -9.78
CA ILE A 231 8.10 -3.21 -9.27
C ILE A 231 8.52 -4.22 -10.34
N LYS A 232 8.03 -4.06 -11.57
CA LYS A 232 8.37 -4.94 -12.69
C LYS A 232 9.88 -4.97 -12.96
N GLU A 233 10.47 -3.79 -13.14
CA GLU A 233 11.91 -3.65 -13.39
C GLU A 233 12.75 -4.19 -12.21
N TYR A 234 12.32 -3.94 -10.98
CA TYR A 234 12.98 -4.47 -9.79
C TYR A 234 12.93 -6.01 -9.77
N HIS A 235 11.76 -6.58 -10.06
CA HIS A 235 11.61 -8.03 -10.16
C HIS A 235 12.47 -8.65 -11.26
N GLU A 236 12.50 -8.05 -12.45
CA GLU A 236 13.33 -8.49 -13.58
C GLU A 236 14.82 -8.49 -13.23
N LEU A 237 15.29 -7.54 -12.41
CA LEU A 237 16.69 -7.43 -12.02
C LEU A 237 17.08 -8.28 -10.81
N THR A 238 16.16 -8.55 -9.89
CA THR A 238 16.46 -9.17 -8.59
C THR A 238 15.82 -10.52 -8.39
N GLY A 239 14.77 -10.85 -9.15
CA GLY A 239 13.92 -12.01 -8.94
C GLY A 239 12.92 -11.86 -7.76
N ILE A 240 12.96 -10.73 -7.03
CA ILE A 240 12.12 -10.51 -5.85
C ILE A 240 10.78 -9.91 -6.28
N LYS A 241 9.67 -10.48 -5.82
CA LYS A 241 8.33 -9.93 -6.00
C LYS A 241 7.99 -9.00 -4.85
N VAL A 242 7.60 -7.77 -5.17
CA VAL A 242 7.09 -6.76 -4.22
C VAL A 242 5.65 -6.46 -4.57
N GLY A 243 4.78 -6.35 -3.56
CA GLY A 243 3.37 -6.06 -3.75
C GLY A 243 3.09 -4.57 -3.99
N PHE A 244 1.90 -4.28 -4.51
CA PHE A 244 1.41 -2.93 -4.76
C PHE A 244 0.10 -2.67 -4.01
N LYS A 245 0.00 -1.51 -3.33
CA LYS A 245 -1.20 -1.08 -2.60
C LYS A 245 -1.54 0.38 -2.92
N PRO A 246 -2.48 0.67 -3.82
CA PRO A 246 -3.07 2.00 -3.90
C PRO A 246 -3.93 2.24 -2.65
N ALA A 247 -3.88 3.44 -2.10
CA ALA A 247 -4.61 3.81 -0.90
C ALA A 247 -4.98 5.30 -0.89
N GLY A 248 -6.16 5.59 -0.33
CA GLY A 248 -6.72 6.93 -0.29
C GLY A 248 -7.30 7.38 -1.64
N GLY A 249 -8.46 8.01 -1.62
CA GLY A 249 -9.12 8.52 -2.82
C GLY A 249 -9.81 7.46 -3.69
N ILE A 250 -9.88 6.19 -3.27
CA ILE A 250 -10.60 5.14 -4.00
C ILE A 250 -12.07 5.23 -3.58
N ASN A 251 -12.85 5.99 -4.35
CA ASN A 251 -14.20 6.42 -3.95
C ASN A 251 -15.33 5.72 -4.70
N CYS A 252 -15.01 4.95 -5.74
CA CYS A 252 -15.99 4.20 -6.53
C CYS A 252 -15.39 2.90 -7.07
N VAL A 253 -16.25 2.02 -7.56
CA VAL A 253 -15.86 0.73 -8.15
C VAL A 253 -14.93 0.94 -9.35
N ASN A 254 -15.18 1.98 -10.16
CA ASN A 254 -14.34 2.29 -11.32
C ASN A 254 -12.90 2.64 -10.93
N ASP A 255 -12.67 3.33 -9.81
CA ASP A 255 -11.32 3.61 -9.32
C ASP A 255 -10.56 2.30 -9.04
N ALA A 256 -11.21 1.34 -8.39
CA ALA A 256 -10.61 0.03 -8.11
C ALA A 256 -10.31 -0.76 -9.40
N LEU A 257 -11.20 -0.70 -10.39
CA LEU A 257 -10.99 -1.31 -11.71
C LEU A 257 -9.81 -0.70 -12.46
N ILE A 258 -9.58 0.60 -12.30
CA ILE A 258 -8.41 1.29 -12.88
C ILE A 258 -7.12 0.69 -12.29
N TYR A 259 -7.00 0.59 -10.96
CA TYR A 259 -5.80 0.04 -10.33
C TYR A 259 -5.59 -1.44 -10.65
N TYR A 260 -6.66 -2.24 -10.65
CA TYR A 260 -6.61 -3.62 -11.11
C TYR A 260 -6.05 -3.73 -12.53
N THR A 261 -6.57 -2.89 -13.43
CA THR A 261 -6.18 -2.89 -14.83
C THR A 261 -4.71 -2.51 -15.00
N ILE A 262 -4.23 -1.50 -14.28
CA ILE A 262 -2.82 -1.10 -14.30
C ILE A 262 -1.92 -2.25 -13.82
N VAL A 263 -2.27 -2.90 -12.71
CA VAL A 263 -1.53 -4.07 -12.20
C VAL A 263 -1.50 -5.18 -13.25
N LYS A 264 -2.64 -5.53 -13.83
CA LYS A 264 -2.75 -6.57 -14.86
C LYS A 264 -1.89 -6.29 -16.10
N GLU A 265 -1.97 -5.08 -16.62
CA GLU A 265 -1.26 -4.70 -17.86
C GLU A 265 0.24 -4.55 -17.66
N VAL A 266 0.70 -4.11 -16.48
CA VAL A 266 2.11 -3.86 -16.20
C VAL A 266 2.80 -5.06 -15.58
N LEU A 267 2.19 -5.66 -14.55
CA LEU A 267 2.78 -6.72 -13.73
C LEU A 267 2.32 -8.12 -14.15
N GLY A 268 1.17 -8.22 -14.79
CA GLY A 268 0.60 -9.49 -15.24
C GLY A 268 -0.21 -10.24 -14.19
N GLU A 269 -0.73 -11.40 -14.59
CA GLU A 269 -1.64 -12.24 -13.80
C GLU A 269 -1.01 -12.74 -12.48
N GLU A 270 0.31 -12.86 -12.42
CA GLU A 270 1.03 -13.33 -11.22
C GLU A 270 0.89 -12.39 -10.01
N TRP A 271 0.58 -11.10 -10.24
CA TRP A 271 0.31 -10.15 -9.16
C TRP A 271 -1.17 -10.05 -8.79
N LEU A 272 -2.08 -10.70 -9.56
CA LEU A 272 -3.51 -10.68 -9.28
C LEU A 272 -3.87 -11.68 -8.18
N ASN A 273 -3.42 -11.41 -6.97
CA ASN A 273 -3.76 -12.11 -5.75
C ASN A 273 -3.60 -11.16 -4.54
N ASN A 274 -4.25 -11.46 -3.42
CA ASN A 274 -4.22 -10.58 -2.25
C ASN A 274 -2.89 -10.63 -1.45
N GLN A 275 -1.91 -11.44 -1.88
CA GLN A 275 -0.56 -11.43 -1.32
C GLN A 275 0.35 -10.41 -2.01
N LEU A 276 -0.02 -9.93 -3.21
CA LEU A 276 0.78 -9.00 -4.00
C LEU A 276 0.00 -7.77 -4.47
N PHE A 277 -1.33 -7.75 -4.30
CA PHE A 277 -2.19 -6.61 -4.63
C PHE A 277 -3.21 -6.36 -3.53
N ARG A 278 -3.25 -5.14 -3.01
CA ARG A 278 -4.19 -4.70 -1.98
C ARG A 278 -4.81 -3.35 -2.33
N LEU A 279 -5.95 -3.05 -1.73
CA LEU A 279 -6.67 -1.77 -1.85
C LEU A 279 -6.86 -1.19 -0.44
N GLY A 280 -6.18 -0.08 -0.13
CA GLY A 280 -6.35 0.60 1.17
C GLY A 280 -7.57 1.52 1.16
N THR A 281 -8.68 1.08 1.75
CA THR A 281 -9.93 1.82 1.68
C THR A 281 -10.92 1.44 2.80
N SER A 282 -11.94 2.29 3.02
CA SER A 282 -13.07 2.00 3.89
C SER A 282 -14.39 1.91 3.13
N ARG A 283 -14.68 2.90 2.28
CA ARG A 283 -15.98 3.03 1.60
C ARG A 283 -16.20 2.02 0.48
N LEU A 284 -15.12 1.62 -0.18
CA LEU A 284 -15.18 0.77 -1.37
C LEU A 284 -15.81 -0.59 -1.08
N ALA A 285 -15.69 -1.13 0.15
CA ALA A 285 -16.26 -2.42 0.51
C ALA A 285 -17.77 -2.46 0.27
N ASN A 286 -18.51 -1.49 0.82
CA ASN A 286 -19.96 -1.41 0.59
C ASN A 286 -20.33 -1.14 -0.87
N LEU A 287 -19.53 -0.33 -1.58
CA LEU A 287 -19.77 -0.03 -3.00
C LEU A 287 -19.57 -1.26 -3.90
N LEU A 288 -18.54 -2.06 -3.64
CA LEU A 288 -18.32 -3.32 -4.35
C LEU A 288 -19.40 -4.33 -4.05
N LEU A 289 -19.80 -4.49 -2.77
CA LEU A 289 -20.90 -5.36 -2.40
C LEU A 289 -22.19 -4.97 -3.09
N SER A 290 -22.52 -3.67 -3.10
CA SER A 290 -23.72 -3.17 -3.76
C SER A 290 -23.71 -3.43 -5.26
N ASP A 291 -22.58 -3.23 -5.92
CA ASP A 291 -22.43 -3.48 -7.35
C ASP A 291 -22.50 -4.99 -7.68
N ILE A 292 -21.87 -5.85 -6.86
CA ILE A 292 -21.89 -7.32 -7.04
C ILE A 292 -23.30 -7.88 -6.85
N LYS A 293 -24.05 -7.38 -5.87
CA LYS A 293 -25.38 -7.89 -5.53
C LYS A 293 -26.51 -7.18 -6.30
N GLY A 294 -26.24 -6.03 -6.93
CA GLY A 294 -27.22 -5.26 -7.69
C GLY A 294 -28.22 -4.47 -6.84
N GLU A 295 -27.94 -4.25 -5.55
CA GLU A 295 -28.76 -3.49 -4.61
C GLU A 295 -27.87 -2.72 -3.61
N GLU A 296 -28.41 -1.67 -2.98
CA GLU A 296 -27.66 -0.89 -2.00
C GLU A 296 -27.37 -1.71 -0.73
N ILE A 297 -26.09 -1.93 -0.43
CA ILE A 297 -25.62 -2.63 0.78
C ILE A 297 -24.80 -1.67 1.65
N LYS A 298 -25.15 -1.62 2.94
CA LYS A 298 -24.46 -0.87 4.00
C LYS A 298 -24.09 -1.82 5.13
N PHE A 299 -23.14 -2.69 4.85
CA PHE A 299 -22.72 -3.74 5.79
C PHE A 299 -21.59 -3.28 6.71
N PHE A 300 -20.52 -2.67 6.14
CA PHE A 300 -19.39 -2.14 6.90
C PHE A 300 -19.56 -0.71 7.38
#